data_6a3c85fa82d3ee10c20ebdd4cc224bc3
#
_entry.id   6a3c85fa82d3ee10c20ebdd4cc224bc3
#
_cell.length_a   1.000
_cell.length_b   1.000
_cell.length_c   1.000
_cell.angle_alpha   90.00
_cell.angle_beta   90.00
_cell.angle_gamma   90.00
#
_symmetry.space_group_name_H-M   'P 1'
#
loop_
_entity.id
_entity.type
_entity.pdbx_description
1 polymer ?
#
loop_
_entity_poly.entity_id
_entity_poly.type
_entity_poly.pdbx_seq_one_letter_code
_entity_poly.pdbx_strand_id
1 'polypeptide(L)'
;MKLKLGVATALSLTLALGTTSALAKCDDGEIVIKFSHVTNVDKHPKGLAASLLEQRVNDEMNGKACLEVFPNSTLYNDNQVLEAMLQGDVQLAAPSLSKFEQFTKQFRIFDLPFMFKNINAVDEFQNSETGQAMKQSMTKRGLLGLEFWHNGMKQMSAKVPLLVPSDAK
;
A
#
# COMPACT_ATOMS: atom_id res chain seq x y z
N MET A 1 42.97 1.68 72.22
CA MET A 1 41.88 1.02 71.50
C MET A 1 41.55 1.92 70.34
N LYS A 2 42.02 1.57 69.12
CA LYS A 2 41.88 2.43 67.90
C LYS A 2 40.68 1.95 67.08
N LEU A 3 39.66 2.78 66.97
CA LEU A 3 38.46 2.54 66.17
C LEU A 3 38.77 2.91 64.70
N LYS A 4 38.73 1.92 63.78
CA LYS A 4 38.85 2.19 62.35
C LYS A 4 37.47 2.44 61.75
N LEU A 5 37.25 3.65 61.26
CA LEU A 5 36.05 4.05 60.54
C LEU A 5 36.23 3.62 59.07
N GLY A 6 35.43 2.65 58.63
CA GLY A 6 35.39 2.22 57.23
C GLY A 6 34.46 3.09 56.40
N VAL A 7 34.99 3.74 55.39
CA VAL A 7 34.23 4.50 54.40
C VAL A 7 33.68 3.51 53.36
N ALA A 8 32.37 3.35 53.33
CA ALA A 8 31.66 2.59 52.29
C ALA A 8 31.35 3.52 51.10
N THR A 9 32.07 3.33 50.00
CA THR A 9 31.82 4.04 48.73
C THR A 9 30.66 3.36 48.04
N ALA A 10 29.49 4.00 48.05
CA ALA A 10 28.34 3.56 47.25
C ALA A 10 28.53 3.94 45.78
N LEU A 11 28.74 2.94 44.93
CA LEU A 11 28.85 3.08 43.47
C LEU A 11 27.44 3.17 42.90
N SER A 12 26.95 4.35 42.60
CA SER A 12 25.64 4.58 41.97
C SER A 12 25.75 4.25 40.47
N LEU A 13 25.24 3.08 40.10
CA LEU A 13 25.10 2.66 38.70
C LEU A 13 23.87 3.36 38.11
N THR A 14 24.05 4.50 37.45
CA THR A 14 23.00 5.16 36.67
C THR A 14 22.74 4.37 35.40
N LEU A 15 21.64 3.62 35.40
CA LEU A 15 21.10 2.95 34.21
C LEU A 15 20.49 4.01 33.30
N ALA A 16 21.25 4.46 32.28
CA ALA A 16 20.70 5.29 31.21
C ALA A 16 19.76 4.40 30.38
N LEU A 17 18.45 4.46 30.65
CA LEU A 17 17.44 3.95 29.73
C LEU A 17 17.54 4.82 28.46
N GLY A 18 18.26 4.33 27.47
CA GLY A 18 18.17 4.84 26.11
C GLY A 18 16.76 4.55 25.60
N THR A 19 15.88 5.52 25.64
CA THR A 19 14.64 5.50 24.87
C THR A 19 15.03 5.51 23.41
N THR A 20 15.06 4.35 22.76
CA THR A 20 15.00 4.27 21.30
C THR A 20 13.63 4.79 20.91
N SER A 21 13.51 6.08 20.66
CA SER A 21 12.39 6.63 19.92
C SER A 21 12.39 5.85 18.60
N ALA A 22 11.39 5.00 18.38
CA ALA A 22 11.03 4.60 17.03
C ALA A 22 10.85 5.93 16.28
N LEU A 23 11.74 6.25 15.36
CA LEU A 23 11.61 7.42 14.52
C LEU A 23 10.25 7.30 13.84
N ALA A 24 9.30 8.15 14.23
CA ALA A 24 8.10 8.36 13.47
C ALA A 24 8.58 8.73 12.05
N LYS A 25 8.03 8.08 11.02
CA LYS A 25 8.44 8.34 9.63
C LYS A 25 8.13 9.79 9.23
N CYS A 26 7.17 10.43 9.89
CA CYS A 26 6.69 11.78 9.63
C CYS A 26 6.99 12.69 10.83
N ASP A 27 7.30 13.94 10.56
CA ASP A 27 7.58 14.95 11.58
C ASP A 27 6.29 15.54 12.19
N ASP A 28 6.41 16.11 13.38
CA ASP A 28 5.29 16.78 14.05
C ASP A 28 4.78 17.97 13.24
N GLY A 29 3.48 17.98 12.97
CA GLY A 29 2.81 19.05 12.22
C GLY A 29 2.63 18.77 10.73
N GLU A 30 3.19 17.71 10.19
CA GLU A 30 2.93 17.26 8.84
C GLU A 30 1.55 16.62 8.68
N ILE A 31 0.95 16.76 7.50
CA ILE A 31 -0.24 15.98 7.12
C ILE A 31 0.21 14.57 6.78
N VAL A 32 -0.12 13.61 7.65
CA VAL A 32 0.23 12.20 7.41
C VAL A 32 -0.74 11.56 6.42
N ILE A 33 -0.21 11.06 5.31
CA ILE A 33 -0.93 10.31 4.28
C ILE A 33 -0.54 8.85 4.40
N LYS A 34 -1.47 7.98 4.77
CA LYS A 34 -1.23 6.53 4.89
C LYS A 34 -1.60 5.83 3.59
N PHE A 35 -0.67 5.03 3.07
CA PHE A 35 -0.86 4.21 1.87
C PHE A 35 -0.74 2.73 2.22
N SER A 36 -1.85 2.00 2.18
CA SER A 36 -1.88 0.55 2.44
C SER A 36 -1.94 -0.26 1.15
N HIS A 37 -1.09 -1.28 1.04
CA HIS A 37 -1.11 -2.25 -0.06
C HIS A 37 -0.64 -3.64 0.36
N VAL A 38 -0.96 -4.66 -0.47
CA VAL A 38 -0.74 -6.08 -0.13
C VAL A 38 0.57 -6.64 -0.69
N THR A 39 1.33 -5.88 -1.47
CA THR A 39 2.52 -6.37 -2.18
C THR A 39 3.81 -6.09 -1.41
N ASN A 40 4.86 -6.87 -1.71
CA ASN A 40 6.18 -6.65 -1.17
C ASN A 40 6.86 -5.44 -1.81
N VAL A 41 7.55 -4.62 -1.03
CA VAL A 41 8.19 -3.37 -1.48
C VAL A 41 9.47 -3.59 -2.29
N ASP A 42 10.17 -4.71 -2.07
CA ASP A 42 11.50 -4.93 -2.66
C ASP A 42 11.45 -5.72 -3.98
N LYS A 43 10.36 -6.46 -4.21
CA LYS A 43 10.30 -7.46 -5.29
C LYS A 43 9.14 -7.27 -6.26
N HIS A 44 8.10 -6.57 -5.85
CA HIS A 44 6.89 -6.41 -6.67
C HIS A 44 6.83 -5.00 -7.28
N PRO A 45 6.54 -4.84 -8.59
CA PRO A 45 6.49 -3.52 -9.24
C PRO A 45 5.62 -2.49 -8.53
N LYS A 46 4.46 -2.89 -8.01
CA LYS A 46 3.58 -2.01 -7.22
C LYS A 46 4.23 -1.57 -5.91
N GLY A 47 4.94 -2.48 -5.24
CA GLY A 47 5.65 -2.16 -3.99
C GLY A 47 6.78 -1.17 -4.25
N LEU A 48 7.59 -1.40 -5.30
CA LEU A 48 8.64 -0.48 -5.72
C LEU A 48 8.09 0.90 -6.09
N ALA A 49 6.95 0.95 -6.80
CA ALA A 49 6.29 2.20 -7.15
C ALA A 49 5.74 2.93 -5.90
N ALA A 50 5.21 2.20 -4.92
CA ALA A 50 4.76 2.77 -3.66
C ALA A 50 5.92 3.40 -2.86
N SER A 51 7.07 2.69 -2.78
CA SER A 51 8.27 3.22 -2.13
C SER A 51 8.83 4.46 -2.84
N LEU A 52 8.82 4.48 -4.17
CA LEU A 52 9.23 5.66 -4.94
C LEU A 52 8.28 6.84 -4.72
N LEU A 53 6.96 6.57 -4.65
CA LEU A 53 5.97 7.61 -4.35
C LEU A 53 6.19 8.17 -2.93
N GLU A 54 6.42 7.30 -1.93
CA GLU A 54 6.74 7.71 -0.56
C GLU A 54 7.95 8.65 -0.52
N GLN A 55 9.05 8.22 -1.15
CA GLN A 55 10.26 9.03 -1.22
C GLN A 55 9.99 10.40 -1.85
N ARG A 56 9.35 10.44 -3.02
CA ARG A 56 9.10 11.70 -3.74
C ARG A 56 8.17 12.64 -2.98
N VAL A 57 7.12 12.13 -2.37
CA VAL A 57 6.21 12.97 -1.55
C VAL A 57 6.98 13.56 -0.38
N ASN A 58 7.75 12.74 0.34
CA ASN A 58 8.47 13.19 1.53
C ASN A 58 9.59 14.18 1.17
N ASP A 59 10.25 14.02 0.02
CA ASP A 59 11.27 14.94 -0.46
C ASP A 59 10.68 16.27 -1.01
N GLU A 60 9.56 16.20 -1.77
CA GLU A 60 9.03 17.33 -2.53
C GLU A 60 8.03 18.20 -1.74
N MET A 61 7.36 17.64 -0.69
CA MET A 61 6.35 18.37 0.08
C MET A 61 6.93 19.33 1.14
N ASN A 62 8.25 19.30 1.38
CA ASN A 62 8.97 20.24 2.26
C ASN A 62 8.31 20.38 3.65
N GLY A 63 7.99 19.29 4.32
CA GLY A 63 7.41 19.27 5.66
C GLY A 63 5.92 19.64 5.72
N LYS A 64 5.22 19.77 4.58
CA LYS A 64 3.77 20.02 4.56
C LYS A 64 2.95 18.76 4.68
N ALA A 65 3.43 17.69 4.10
CA ALA A 65 2.80 16.37 4.14
C ALA A 65 3.88 15.30 4.07
N CYS A 66 3.59 14.16 4.66
CA CYS A 66 4.42 12.98 4.67
C CYS A 66 3.59 11.76 4.29
N LEU A 67 4.13 10.93 3.42
CA LEU A 67 3.52 9.67 3.01
C LEU A 67 4.17 8.51 3.78
N GLU A 68 3.34 7.68 4.41
CA GLU A 68 3.73 6.42 5.05
C GLU A 68 3.17 5.24 4.29
N VAL A 69 4.04 4.37 3.77
CA VAL A 69 3.65 3.14 3.05
C VAL A 69 3.59 1.95 4.01
N PHE A 70 2.47 1.24 3.98
CA PHE A 70 2.19 0.02 4.74
C PHE A 70 2.06 -1.17 3.80
N PRO A 71 3.17 -1.88 3.48
CA PRO A 71 3.18 -3.00 2.55
C PRO A 71 2.70 -4.31 3.20
N ASN A 72 2.57 -5.37 2.38
CA ASN A 72 2.29 -6.74 2.84
C ASN A 72 1.05 -6.87 3.74
N SER A 73 0.04 -6.03 3.55
CA SER A 73 -1.17 -5.97 4.39
C SER A 73 -0.89 -5.66 5.87
N THR A 74 0.20 -4.96 6.17
CA THR A 74 0.57 -4.66 7.57
C THR A 74 -0.40 -3.72 8.26
N LEU A 75 -1.14 -2.89 7.51
CA LEU A 75 -2.19 -2.04 8.05
C LEU A 75 -3.58 -2.60 7.69
N TYR A 76 -3.88 -2.72 6.39
CA TYR A 76 -5.12 -3.29 5.87
C TYR A 76 -4.86 -4.18 4.66
N ASN A 77 -5.63 -5.26 4.52
CA ASN A 77 -5.65 -6.07 3.31
C ASN A 77 -6.68 -5.53 2.29
N ASP A 78 -6.70 -6.10 1.08
CA ASP A 78 -7.59 -5.68 -0.01
C ASP A 78 -9.10 -5.75 0.32
N ASN A 79 -9.53 -6.56 1.29
CA ASN A 79 -10.93 -6.67 1.68
C ASN A 79 -11.36 -5.60 2.70
N GLN A 80 -10.40 -5.05 3.43
CA GLN A 80 -10.64 -4.11 4.54
C GLN A 80 -10.34 -2.65 4.15
N VAL A 81 -9.39 -2.46 3.22
CA VAL A 81 -8.82 -1.13 2.95
C VAL A 81 -9.83 -0.11 2.44
N LEU A 82 -10.81 -0.53 1.63
CA LEU A 82 -11.81 0.41 1.08
C LEU A 82 -12.74 0.96 2.16
N GLU A 83 -13.11 0.13 3.12
CA GLU A 83 -13.89 0.58 4.28
C GLU A 83 -13.06 1.51 5.17
N ALA A 84 -11.80 1.18 5.44
CA ALA A 84 -10.87 2.02 6.18
C ALA A 84 -10.64 3.38 5.51
N MET A 85 -10.63 3.44 4.17
CA MET A 85 -10.58 4.71 3.42
C MET A 85 -11.84 5.56 3.63
N LEU A 86 -13.03 4.96 3.63
CA LEU A 86 -14.27 5.68 3.89
C LEU A 86 -14.37 6.22 5.32
N GLN A 87 -13.74 5.52 6.28
CA GLN A 87 -13.65 5.95 7.68
C GLN A 87 -12.54 7.00 7.91
N GLY A 88 -11.66 7.21 6.91
CA GLY A 88 -10.56 8.17 6.98
C GLY A 88 -9.28 7.63 7.63
N ASP A 89 -9.23 6.35 7.97
CA ASP A 89 -8.06 5.71 8.59
C ASP A 89 -6.87 5.58 7.62
N VAL A 90 -7.16 5.50 6.32
CA VAL A 90 -6.19 5.38 5.22
C VAL A 90 -6.60 6.31 4.09
N GLN A 91 -5.65 7.05 3.52
CA GLN A 91 -5.89 8.01 2.45
C GLN A 91 -5.61 7.45 1.06
N LEU A 92 -4.67 6.52 0.94
CA LEU A 92 -4.31 5.89 -0.33
C LEU A 92 -4.32 4.36 -0.23
N ALA A 93 -4.78 3.70 -1.29
CA ALA A 93 -4.71 2.26 -1.42
C ALA A 93 -4.59 1.84 -2.89
N ALA A 94 -4.03 0.65 -3.14
CA ALA A 94 -3.93 0.06 -4.47
C ALA A 94 -4.43 -1.40 -4.48
N PRO A 95 -5.73 -1.65 -4.13
CA PRO A 95 -6.28 -3.00 -4.12
C PRO A 95 -6.54 -3.51 -5.53
N SER A 96 -6.81 -4.80 -5.64
CA SER A 96 -7.29 -5.40 -6.90
C SER A 96 -8.60 -4.78 -7.36
N LEU A 97 -8.76 -4.54 -8.67
CA LEU A 97 -9.94 -3.87 -9.22
C LEU A 97 -11.25 -4.62 -8.91
N SER A 98 -11.22 -5.94 -8.74
CA SER A 98 -12.37 -6.75 -8.31
C SER A 98 -12.90 -6.37 -6.92
N LYS A 99 -12.11 -5.72 -6.06
CA LYS A 99 -12.56 -5.29 -4.72
C LYS A 99 -13.50 -4.08 -4.75
N PHE A 100 -13.53 -3.37 -5.86
CA PHE A 100 -14.43 -2.22 -6.04
C PHE A 100 -15.84 -2.59 -6.47
N GLU A 101 -16.20 -3.85 -6.53
CA GLU A 101 -17.50 -4.36 -7.01
C GLU A 101 -18.71 -3.66 -6.38
N GLN A 102 -18.65 -3.40 -5.08
CA GLN A 102 -19.71 -2.69 -4.36
C GLN A 102 -19.76 -1.18 -4.65
N PHE A 103 -18.69 -0.61 -5.20
CA PHE A 103 -18.61 0.82 -5.55
C PHE A 103 -18.93 1.06 -7.02
N THR A 104 -18.40 0.21 -7.90
CA THR A 104 -18.62 0.26 -9.35
C THR A 104 -18.48 -1.11 -9.99
N LYS A 105 -19.32 -1.39 -10.98
CA LYS A 105 -19.20 -2.62 -11.80
C LYS A 105 -18.33 -2.42 -13.03
N GLN A 106 -17.90 -1.19 -13.32
CA GLN A 106 -17.17 -0.87 -14.55
C GLN A 106 -15.83 -1.59 -14.62
N PHE A 107 -15.14 -1.78 -13.48
CA PHE A 107 -13.84 -2.46 -13.44
C PHE A 107 -13.90 -3.96 -13.75
N ARG A 108 -15.10 -4.56 -13.84
CA ARG A 108 -15.27 -5.96 -14.27
C ARG A 108 -14.72 -6.23 -15.68
N ILE A 109 -14.60 -5.21 -16.54
CA ILE A 109 -14.02 -5.36 -17.87
C ILE A 109 -12.62 -5.95 -17.82
N PHE A 110 -11.82 -5.64 -16.80
CA PHE A 110 -10.46 -6.16 -16.61
C PHE A 110 -10.44 -7.62 -16.14
N ASP A 111 -11.58 -8.18 -15.74
CA ASP A 111 -11.73 -9.57 -15.31
C ASP A 111 -12.31 -10.47 -16.41
N LEU A 112 -12.81 -9.89 -17.52
CA LEU A 112 -13.37 -10.65 -18.61
C LEU A 112 -12.26 -11.41 -19.37
N PRO A 113 -12.41 -12.74 -19.55
CA PRO A 113 -11.46 -13.52 -20.35
C PRO A 113 -11.35 -12.99 -21.77
N PHE A 114 -10.13 -12.92 -22.29
CA PHE A 114 -9.82 -12.53 -23.68
C PHE A 114 -10.28 -11.12 -24.12
N MET A 115 -10.73 -10.28 -23.16
CA MET A 115 -11.13 -8.90 -23.47
C MET A 115 -9.95 -8.09 -24.02
N PHE A 116 -8.77 -8.26 -23.45
CA PHE A 116 -7.55 -7.59 -23.88
C PHE A 116 -6.56 -8.59 -24.46
N LYS A 117 -6.04 -8.30 -25.65
CA LYS A 117 -5.11 -9.17 -26.37
C LYS A 117 -3.74 -9.26 -25.67
N ASN A 118 -3.29 -8.16 -25.09
CA ASN A 118 -2.00 -8.02 -24.42
C ASN A 118 -2.02 -6.79 -23.48
N ILE A 119 -0.91 -6.56 -22.79
CA ILE A 119 -0.80 -5.44 -21.84
C ILE A 119 -0.92 -4.06 -22.55
N ASN A 120 -0.41 -3.90 -23.75
CA ASN A 120 -0.51 -2.65 -24.49
C ASN A 120 -1.98 -2.27 -24.79
N ALA A 121 -2.83 -3.27 -25.10
CA ALA A 121 -4.26 -3.03 -25.27
C ALA A 121 -4.95 -2.62 -23.97
N VAL A 122 -4.46 -3.08 -22.81
CA VAL A 122 -4.91 -2.60 -21.50
C VAL A 122 -4.50 -1.15 -21.31
N ASP A 123 -3.25 -0.79 -21.62
CA ASP A 123 -2.74 0.58 -21.51
C ASP A 123 -3.51 1.55 -22.41
N GLU A 124 -3.73 1.16 -23.69
CA GLU A 124 -4.53 1.96 -24.62
C GLU A 124 -5.94 2.20 -24.11
N PHE A 125 -6.59 1.16 -23.57
CA PHE A 125 -7.92 1.28 -22.99
C PHE A 125 -7.91 2.19 -21.75
N GLN A 126 -6.99 2.01 -20.82
CA GLN A 126 -6.88 2.81 -19.59
C GLN A 126 -6.59 4.29 -19.89
N ASN A 127 -5.83 4.57 -20.96
CA ASN A 127 -5.54 5.92 -21.42
C ASN A 127 -6.63 6.52 -22.30
N SER A 128 -7.63 5.75 -22.73
CA SER A 128 -8.78 6.25 -23.48
C SER A 128 -9.68 7.11 -22.62
N GLU A 129 -10.55 7.92 -23.25
CA GLU A 129 -11.56 8.72 -22.57
C GLU A 129 -12.44 7.86 -21.64
N THR A 130 -12.83 6.66 -22.10
CA THR A 130 -13.61 5.70 -21.31
C THR A 130 -12.83 5.22 -20.07
N GLY A 131 -11.56 4.83 -20.22
CA GLY A 131 -10.71 4.40 -19.12
C GLY A 131 -10.49 5.50 -18.09
N GLN A 132 -10.27 6.73 -18.54
CA GLN A 132 -10.12 7.89 -17.65
C GLN A 132 -11.43 8.20 -16.91
N ALA A 133 -12.57 8.13 -17.59
CA ALA A 133 -13.89 8.33 -16.97
C ALA A 133 -14.20 7.26 -15.90
N MET A 134 -13.71 6.03 -16.07
CA MET A 134 -13.90 4.95 -15.07
C MET A 134 -13.27 5.29 -13.72
N LYS A 135 -12.18 6.03 -13.67
CA LYS A 135 -11.54 6.48 -12.41
C LYS A 135 -12.49 7.34 -11.58
N GLN A 136 -13.41 8.05 -12.21
CA GLN A 136 -14.40 8.92 -11.56
C GLN A 136 -15.66 8.18 -11.12
N SER A 137 -15.85 6.91 -11.52
CA SER A 137 -17.10 6.16 -11.31
C SER A 137 -17.48 5.93 -9.84
N MET A 138 -16.52 6.09 -8.92
CA MET A 138 -16.69 5.86 -7.48
C MET A 138 -16.81 7.17 -6.68
N THR A 139 -16.60 8.32 -7.29
CA THR A 139 -16.51 9.63 -6.59
C THR A 139 -17.75 9.93 -5.73
N LYS A 140 -18.95 9.59 -6.24
CA LYS A 140 -20.20 9.75 -5.48
C LYS A 140 -20.32 8.87 -4.24
N ARG A 141 -19.42 7.87 -4.11
CA ARG A 141 -19.35 6.95 -2.97
C ARG A 141 -18.13 7.20 -2.09
N GLY A 142 -17.46 8.35 -2.24
CA GLY A 142 -16.37 8.80 -1.40
C GLY A 142 -14.97 8.32 -1.82
N LEU A 143 -14.83 7.62 -2.96
CA LEU A 143 -13.56 7.16 -3.47
C LEU A 143 -13.22 7.80 -4.80
N LEU A 144 -12.00 8.28 -4.96
CA LEU A 144 -11.45 8.84 -6.19
C LEU A 144 -10.37 7.93 -6.76
N GLY A 145 -10.54 7.45 -7.99
CA GLY A 145 -9.48 6.78 -8.72
C GLY A 145 -8.46 7.80 -9.23
N LEU A 146 -7.22 7.63 -8.84
CA LEU A 146 -6.12 8.50 -9.28
C LEU A 146 -5.47 7.94 -10.55
N GLU A 147 -4.95 6.70 -10.46
CA GLU A 147 -4.30 6.06 -11.59
C GLU A 147 -4.43 4.53 -11.52
N PHE A 148 -4.25 3.86 -12.68
CA PHE A 148 -4.19 2.41 -12.77
C PHE A 148 -2.73 1.93 -12.59
N TRP A 149 -2.55 0.93 -11.73
CA TRP A 149 -1.25 0.29 -11.54
C TRP A 149 -1.32 -1.17 -11.97
N HIS A 150 -0.43 -1.58 -12.88
CA HIS A 150 -0.42 -2.92 -13.43
C HIS A 150 0.05 -3.99 -12.47
N ASN A 151 -0.59 -5.16 -12.56
CA ASN A 151 -0.09 -6.44 -12.05
C ASN A 151 0.36 -7.39 -13.19
N GLY A 152 0.33 -6.91 -14.45
CA GLY A 152 0.51 -7.74 -15.63
C GLY A 152 -0.80 -8.44 -16.07
N MET A 153 -0.69 -9.27 -17.11
CA MET A 153 -1.80 -10.08 -17.60
C MET A 153 -2.09 -11.25 -16.66
N LYS A 154 -3.37 -11.61 -16.50
CA LYS A 154 -3.78 -12.78 -15.71
C LYS A 154 -3.20 -14.05 -16.29
N GLN A 155 -2.68 -14.90 -15.44
CA GLN A 155 -2.10 -16.20 -15.79
C GLN A 155 -2.86 -17.30 -15.07
N MET A 156 -3.03 -18.45 -15.76
CA MET A 156 -3.53 -19.67 -15.14
C MET A 156 -2.35 -20.54 -14.72
N SER A 157 -2.44 -21.13 -13.54
CA SER A 157 -1.46 -22.09 -13.05
C SER A 157 -2.17 -23.37 -12.58
N ALA A 158 -1.57 -24.52 -12.89
CA ALA A 158 -2.06 -25.82 -12.45
C ALA A 158 -0.90 -26.78 -12.16
N LYS A 159 -1.19 -27.88 -11.46
CA LYS A 159 -0.22 -28.95 -11.19
C LYS A 159 0.03 -29.85 -12.40
N VAL A 160 -0.84 -29.78 -13.41
CA VAL A 160 -0.78 -30.55 -14.67
C VAL A 160 -0.86 -29.60 -15.85
N PRO A 161 -0.37 -30.00 -17.05
CA PRO A 161 -0.54 -29.19 -18.25
C PRO A 161 -2.02 -28.91 -18.55
N LEU A 162 -2.35 -27.64 -18.85
CA LEU A 162 -3.68 -27.22 -19.31
C LEU A 162 -3.62 -27.05 -20.82
N LEU A 163 -3.98 -28.09 -21.58
CA LEU A 163 -3.90 -28.11 -23.04
C LEU A 163 -5.24 -27.85 -23.71
N VAL A 164 -6.33 -28.23 -23.06
CA VAL A 164 -7.71 -28.05 -23.54
C VAL A 164 -8.59 -27.54 -22.40
N PRO A 165 -9.76 -26.90 -22.70
CA PRO A 165 -10.65 -26.35 -21.65
C PRO A 165 -11.11 -27.36 -20.60
N SER A 166 -11.20 -28.64 -20.95
CA SER A 166 -11.56 -29.72 -20.01
C SER A 166 -10.51 -29.94 -18.91
N ASP A 167 -9.27 -29.57 -19.13
CA ASP A 167 -8.17 -29.74 -18.16
C ASP A 167 -8.25 -28.73 -17.00
N ALA A 168 -9.08 -27.69 -17.15
CA ALA A 168 -9.29 -26.64 -16.17
C ALA A 168 -10.48 -26.90 -15.21
N LYS A 169 -11.01 -28.15 -15.18
CA LYS A 169 -12.13 -28.54 -14.32
C LYS A 169 -11.66 -29.07 -12.96
#